data_9143aaeda43e57b7c3239e7d255cf34b
#
_entry.id   9143aaeda43e57b7c3239e7d255cf34b
#
_cell.length_a   1.000
_cell.length_b   1.000
_cell.length_c   1.000
_cell.angle_alpha   90.00
_cell.angle_beta   90.00
_cell.angle_gamma   90.00
#
_symmetry.space_group_name_H-M   'P 1'
#
loop_
_entity.id
_entity.type
_entity.pdbx_description
1 polymer ?
#
loop_
_entity_poly.entity_id
_entity_poly.type
_entity_poly.pdbx_seq_one_letter_code
_entity_poly.pdbx_strand_id
1 'polypeptide(L)'
;TLIILGLAGGSIYIFPYLKYVFYDPLIQVLHISDTQSGLLLTMYAIGCVILYIPGGILADKTNPKKALMLSLAVATILTGAFAVTILLDLPGSVAYGISLVIWLLIAFASGFVFWTAILKAIRIIGTEEEQGTMYGIYYAANGTTAAIIAAVNLWAYNAGGGDSNMKSGFFWAVVSMAAFTLLATILIAIFLEGKSDKDLSTAEEDKFHFGDVVTVLKNPAVWMISVVFFCVYGVYSCSSYFTPYLTDIVKLSTTAAGVCAILRQYIVMLVAAPLGGIL
;
A
#
# COMPACT_ATOMS: atom_id res chain seq x y z
N THR A 1 20.07 0.16 0.06
CA THR A 1 19.01 0.12 1.11
C THR A 1 17.74 0.82 0.65
N LEU A 2 17.78 2.08 0.13
CA LEU A 2 16.59 2.84 -0.30
C LEU A 2 15.77 2.15 -1.39
N ILE A 3 16.40 1.47 -2.35
CA ILE A 3 15.70 0.69 -3.39
C ILE A 3 14.91 -0.47 -2.75
N ILE A 4 15.47 -1.15 -1.74
CA ILE A 4 14.80 -2.25 -1.03
C ILE A 4 13.62 -1.71 -0.21
N LEU A 5 13.78 -0.56 0.45
CA LEU A 5 12.67 0.12 1.13
C LEU A 5 11.59 0.57 0.12
N GLY A 6 12.00 1.04 -1.07
CA GLY A 6 11.09 1.36 -2.16
C GLY A 6 10.30 0.13 -2.65
N LEU A 7 10.96 -1.02 -2.79
CA LEU A 7 10.28 -2.29 -3.12
C LEU A 7 9.30 -2.70 -2.02
N ALA A 8 9.67 -2.56 -0.75
CA ALA A 8 8.79 -2.87 0.36
C ALA A 8 7.53 -1.99 0.35
N GLY A 9 7.70 -0.67 0.18
CA GLY A 9 6.59 0.26 0.06
C GLY A 9 5.73 -0.01 -1.18
N GLY A 10 6.37 -0.23 -2.34
CA GLY A 10 5.69 -0.53 -3.60
C GLY A 10 4.88 -1.83 -3.55
N SER A 11 5.37 -2.87 -2.84
CA SER A 11 4.70 -4.17 -2.78
C SER A 11 3.51 -4.19 -1.82
N ILE A 12 3.63 -3.61 -0.62
CA ILE A 12 2.61 -3.75 0.43
C ILE A 12 1.30 -3.03 0.09
N TYR A 13 1.36 -1.93 -0.66
CA TYR A 13 0.19 -1.14 -1.00
C TYR A 13 -0.53 -1.61 -2.28
N ILE A 14 0.06 -2.50 -3.09
CA ILE A 14 -0.61 -2.98 -4.31
C ILE A 14 -1.87 -3.77 -3.99
N PHE A 15 -1.83 -4.65 -2.98
CA PHE A 15 -2.97 -5.49 -2.64
C PHE A 15 -4.20 -4.68 -2.15
N PRO A 16 -4.14 -3.79 -1.14
CA PRO A 16 -5.32 -3.05 -0.72
C PRO A 16 -5.93 -2.18 -1.82
N TYR A 17 -5.12 -1.74 -2.78
CA TYR A 17 -5.54 -0.93 -3.93
C TYR A 17 -5.68 -1.72 -5.23
N LEU A 18 -5.76 -3.06 -5.18
CA LEU A 18 -5.83 -3.91 -6.38
C LEU A 18 -6.98 -3.56 -7.33
N LYS A 19 -8.08 -3.01 -6.82
CA LYS A 19 -9.23 -2.60 -7.63
C LYS A 19 -8.91 -1.48 -8.63
N TYR A 20 -7.82 -0.73 -8.46
CA TYR A 20 -7.41 0.31 -9.42
C TYR A 20 -6.97 -0.28 -10.75
N VAL A 21 -6.54 -1.55 -10.76
CA VAL A 21 -6.13 -2.29 -11.97
C VAL A 21 -7.09 -3.43 -12.27
N PHE A 22 -7.51 -4.18 -11.26
CA PHE A 22 -8.31 -5.41 -11.37
C PHE A 22 -9.74 -5.22 -10.85
N TYR A 23 -10.42 -4.14 -11.30
CA TYR A 23 -11.78 -3.82 -10.85
C TYR A 23 -12.77 -4.93 -11.25
N ASP A 24 -12.87 -5.23 -12.56
CA ASP A 24 -13.79 -6.22 -13.09
C ASP A 24 -13.52 -7.63 -12.56
N PRO A 25 -12.26 -8.12 -12.51
CA PRO A 25 -11.95 -9.39 -11.87
C PRO A 25 -12.39 -9.46 -10.40
N LEU A 26 -12.19 -8.37 -9.63
CA LEU A 26 -12.60 -8.33 -8.23
C LEU A 26 -14.11 -8.51 -8.06
N ILE A 27 -14.91 -7.81 -8.86
CA ILE A 27 -16.37 -7.85 -8.74
C ILE A 27 -16.93 -9.17 -9.26
N GLN A 28 -16.49 -9.59 -10.44
CA GLN A 28 -17.05 -10.76 -11.13
C GLN A 28 -16.64 -12.07 -10.45
N VAL A 29 -15.38 -12.19 -10.03
CA VAL A 29 -14.88 -13.43 -9.41
C VAL A 29 -15.41 -13.62 -7.99
N LEU A 30 -15.57 -12.54 -7.23
CA LEU A 30 -16.12 -12.62 -5.87
C LEU A 30 -17.65 -12.53 -5.84
N HIS A 31 -18.32 -12.29 -6.97
CA HIS A 31 -19.77 -12.07 -7.06
C HIS A 31 -20.25 -10.95 -6.11
N ILE A 32 -19.54 -9.82 -6.08
CA ILE A 32 -19.86 -8.66 -5.24
C ILE A 32 -20.34 -7.48 -6.09
N SER A 33 -21.06 -6.56 -5.47
CA SER A 33 -21.51 -5.32 -6.14
C SER A 33 -20.42 -4.23 -6.13
N ASP A 34 -20.61 -3.21 -6.98
CA ASP A 34 -19.75 -2.02 -7.01
C ASP A 34 -19.66 -1.34 -5.64
N THR A 35 -20.81 -1.22 -4.94
CA THR A 35 -20.89 -0.68 -3.59
C THR A 35 -20.06 -1.51 -2.61
N GLN A 36 -20.15 -2.84 -2.68
CA GLN A 36 -19.37 -3.74 -1.83
C GLN A 36 -17.87 -3.62 -2.11
N SER A 37 -17.46 -3.47 -3.37
CA SER A 37 -16.06 -3.23 -3.71
C SER A 37 -15.54 -1.90 -3.15
N GLY A 38 -16.39 -0.87 -3.11
CA GLY A 38 -16.11 0.41 -2.46
C GLY A 38 -15.94 0.27 -0.95
N LEU A 39 -16.81 -0.53 -0.31
CA LEU A 39 -16.76 -0.78 1.13
C LEU A 39 -15.50 -1.53 1.58
N LEU A 40 -14.87 -2.36 0.72
CA LEU A 40 -13.57 -2.96 1.02
C LEU A 40 -12.51 -1.86 1.28
N LEU A 41 -12.40 -0.87 0.39
CA LEU A 41 -11.49 0.25 0.61
C LEU A 41 -11.88 1.11 1.82
N THR A 42 -13.15 1.29 2.07
CA THR A 42 -13.64 2.00 3.25
C THR A 42 -13.21 1.28 4.53
N MET A 43 -13.33 -0.05 4.58
CA MET A 43 -12.88 -0.86 5.72
C MET A 43 -11.37 -0.72 5.95
N TYR A 44 -10.59 -0.74 4.87
CA TYR A 44 -9.15 -0.47 4.93
C TYR A 44 -8.86 0.94 5.47
N ALA A 45 -9.55 1.96 4.97
CA ALA A 45 -9.35 3.35 5.40
C ALA A 45 -9.72 3.55 6.88
N ILE A 46 -10.83 2.98 7.34
CA ILE A 46 -11.24 3.00 8.76
C ILE A 46 -10.14 2.36 9.62
N GLY A 47 -9.64 1.19 9.21
CA GLY A 47 -8.54 0.53 9.89
C GLY A 47 -7.30 1.44 9.99
N CYS A 48 -6.89 2.08 8.90
CA CYS A 48 -5.76 3.02 8.89
C CYS A 48 -5.99 4.21 9.83
N VAL A 49 -7.17 4.85 9.80
CA VAL A 49 -7.48 6.01 10.66
C VAL A 49 -7.36 5.65 12.14
N ILE A 50 -7.88 4.48 12.53
CA ILE A 50 -7.82 4.02 13.93
C ILE A 50 -6.37 3.69 14.34
N LEU A 51 -5.59 3.16 13.41
CA LEU A 51 -4.29 2.57 13.70
C LEU A 51 -3.12 3.55 13.58
N TYR A 52 -3.25 4.66 12.84
CA TYR A 52 -2.14 5.60 12.65
C TYR A 52 -1.62 6.20 13.95
N ILE A 53 -2.50 6.57 14.89
CA ILE A 53 -2.08 7.17 16.16
C ILE A 53 -1.34 6.14 17.03
N PRO A 54 -1.94 4.98 17.39
CA PRO A 54 -1.24 3.98 18.20
C PRO A 54 -0.02 3.39 17.49
N GLY A 55 -0.08 3.29 16.16
CA GLY A 55 1.03 2.81 15.33
C GLY A 55 2.24 3.75 15.34
N GLY A 56 2.02 5.06 15.28
CA GLY A 56 3.08 6.05 15.43
C GLY A 56 3.82 5.91 16.77
N ILE A 57 3.06 5.84 17.87
CA ILE A 57 3.64 5.68 19.22
C ILE A 57 4.43 4.37 19.35
N LEU A 58 3.95 3.28 18.76
CA LEU A 58 4.64 1.99 18.81
C LEU A 58 5.89 1.97 17.92
N ALA A 59 5.84 2.62 16.76
CA ALA A 59 6.97 2.67 15.83
C ALA A 59 8.19 3.37 16.43
N ASP A 60 7.97 4.41 17.25
CA ASP A 60 9.07 5.11 17.92
C ASP A 60 9.84 4.19 18.89
N LYS A 61 9.15 3.22 19.48
CA LYS A 61 9.71 2.24 20.43
C LYS A 61 10.19 0.95 19.78
N THR A 62 9.95 0.77 18.48
CA THR A 62 10.22 -0.50 17.80
C THR A 62 11.40 -0.37 16.83
N ASN A 63 12.19 -1.44 16.72
CA ASN A 63 13.22 -1.54 15.69
C ASN A 63 12.60 -1.54 14.29
N PRO A 64 12.95 -0.56 13.41
CA PRO A 64 12.34 -0.44 12.08
C PRO A 64 12.43 -1.72 11.25
N LYS A 65 13.55 -2.45 11.31
CA LYS A 65 13.72 -3.72 10.60
C LYS A 65 12.69 -4.75 11.03
N LYS A 66 12.54 -4.96 12.36
CA LYS A 66 11.57 -5.95 12.90
C LYS A 66 10.13 -5.56 12.53
N ALA A 67 9.81 -4.26 12.62
CA ALA A 67 8.50 -3.74 12.26
C ALA A 67 8.17 -3.94 10.79
N LEU A 68 9.09 -3.60 9.88
CA LEU A 68 8.92 -3.78 8.45
C LEU A 68 8.77 -5.26 8.06
N MET A 69 9.62 -6.14 8.63
CA MET A 69 9.53 -7.59 8.38
C MET A 69 8.19 -8.15 8.84
N LEU A 70 7.72 -7.80 10.03
CA LEU A 70 6.43 -8.28 10.56
C LEU A 70 5.27 -7.79 9.66
N SER A 71 5.25 -6.52 9.32
CA SER A 71 4.23 -5.92 8.45
C SER A 71 4.16 -6.61 7.09
N LEU A 72 5.30 -6.80 6.42
CA LEU A 72 5.37 -7.47 5.12
C LEU A 72 5.00 -8.95 5.20
N ALA A 73 5.43 -9.66 6.24
CA ALA A 73 5.07 -11.06 6.44
C ALA A 73 3.55 -11.23 6.65
N VAL A 74 2.94 -10.38 7.48
CA VAL A 74 1.48 -10.38 7.68
C VAL A 74 0.76 -10.04 6.37
N ALA A 75 1.23 -9.03 5.64
CA ALA A 75 0.66 -8.69 4.33
C ALA A 75 0.75 -9.85 3.34
N THR A 76 1.87 -10.58 3.30
CA THR A 76 2.05 -11.77 2.47
C THR A 76 1.03 -12.85 2.81
N ILE A 77 0.85 -13.14 4.10
CA ILE A 77 -0.11 -14.16 4.57
C ILE A 77 -1.54 -13.75 4.20
N LEU A 78 -1.92 -12.50 4.42
CA LEU A 78 -3.27 -11.99 4.11
C LEU A 78 -3.56 -11.99 2.61
N THR A 79 -2.58 -11.59 1.79
CA THR A 79 -2.70 -11.64 0.32
C THR A 79 -2.82 -13.08 -0.16
N GLY A 80 -2.05 -14.01 0.43
CA GLY A 80 -2.17 -15.45 0.17
C GLY A 80 -3.54 -16.02 0.60
N ALA A 81 -4.05 -15.61 1.76
CA ALA A 81 -5.39 -16.00 2.22
C ALA A 81 -6.49 -15.52 1.26
N PHE A 82 -6.33 -14.30 0.69
CA PHE A 82 -7.25 -13.82 -0.33
C PHE A 82 -7.16 -14.64 -1.63
N ALA A 83 -5.96 -15.04 -2.06
CA ALA A 83 -5.81 -15.94 -3.20
C ALA A 83 -6.54 -17.29 -2.97
N VAL A 84 -6.46 -17.85 -1.75
CA VAL A 84 -7.22 -19.05 -1.38
C VAL A 84 -8.73 -18.80 -1.42
N THR A 85 -9.20 -17.63 -0.99
CA THR A 85 -10.62 -17.25 -1.08
C THR A 85 -11.13 -17.27 -2.53
N ILE A 86 -10.31 -16.84 -3.50
CA ILE A 86 -10.63 -16.91 -4.93
C ILE A 86 -10.78 -18.35 -5.41
N LEU A 87 -9.91 -19.27 -4.93
CA LEU A 87 -9.95 -20.68 -5.34
C LEU A 87 -11.18 -21.43 -4.82
N LEU A 88 -11.59 -21.13 -3.58
CA LEU A 88 -12.63 -21.89 -2.87
C LEU A 88 -14.04 -21.72 -3.45
N ASP A 89 -14.25 -20.80 -4.40
CA ASP A 89 -15.53 -20.59 -5.08
C ASP A 89 -16.71 -20.45 -4.11
N LEU A 90 -16.50 -19.58 -3.13
CA LEU A 90 -17.45 -19.37 -2.03
C LEU A 90 -18.67 -18.55 -2.50
N PRO A 91 -19.83 -18.69 -1.86
CA PRO A 91 -20.95 -17.79 -2.07
C PRO A 91 -20.52 -16.33 -1.89
N GLY A 92 -20.99 -15.42 -2.75
CA GLY A 92 -20.54 -14.03 -2.76
C GLY A 92 -20.64 -13.31 -1.41
N SER A 93 -21.67 -13.63 -0.59
CA SER A 93 -21.79 -13.09 0.77
C SER A 93 -20.68 -13.54 1.70
N VAL A 94 -20.23 -14.80 1.59
CA VAL A 94 -19.14 -15.36 2.39
C VAL A 94 -17.80 -14.81 1.91
N ALA A 95 -17.56 -14.82 0.59
CA ALA A 95 -16.35 -14.26 -0.01
C ALA A 95 -16.20 -12.77 0.35
N TYR A 96 -17.29 -12.00 0.33
CA TYR A 96 -17.31 -10.61 0.74
C TYR A 96 -16.97 -10.44 2.22
N GLY A 97 -17.59 -11.24 3.11
CA GLY A 97 -17.31 -11.17 4.56
C GLY A 97 -15.83 -11.46 4.87
N ILE A 98 -15.26 -12.50 4.26
CA ILE A 98 -13.82 -12.81 4.39
C ILE A 98 -12.96 -11.65 3.86
N SER A 99 -13.32 -11.08 2.71
CA SER A 99 -12.61 -9.95 2.12
C SER A 99 -12.64 -8.72 3.02
N LEU A 100 -13.75 -8.38 3.65
CA LEU A 100 -13.84 -7.28 4.63
C LEU A 100 -12.86 -7.46 5.78
N VAL A 101 -12.77 -8.68 6.33
CA VAL A 101 -11.81 -9.00 7.40
C VAL A 101 -10.37 -8.86 6.90
N ILE A 102 -10.08 -9.37 5.70
CA ILE A 102 -8.74 -9.26 5.11
C ILE A 102 -8.37 -7.79 4.88
N TRP A 103 -9.28 -6.93 4.35
CA TRP A 103 -9.01 -5.49 4.15
C TRP A 103 -8.82 -4.74 5.47
N LEU A 104 -9.53 -5.11 6.52
CA LEU A 104 -9.30 -4.58 7.86
C LEU A 104 -7.92 -5.00 8.39
N LEU A 105 -7.57 -6.29 8.28
CA LEU A 105 -6.30 -6.82 8.77
C LEU A 105 -5.09 -6.30 7.97
N ILE A 106 -5.23 -6.06 6.67
CA ILE A 106 -4.16 -5.46 5.87
C ILE A 106 -3.89 -4.00 6.28
N ALA A 107 -4.89 -3.30 6.84
CA ALA A 107 -4.68 -1.99 7.44
C ALA A 107 -3.75 -2.07 8.66
N PHE A 108 -3.82 -3.15 9.47
CA PHE A 108 -2.83 -3.40 10.51
C PHE A 108 -1.44 -3.64 9.94
N ALA A 109 -1.32 -4.41 8.85
CA ALA A 109 -0.04 -4.68 8.24
C ALA A 109 0.61 -3.41 7.64
N SER A 110 -0.14 -2.57 6.94
CA SER A 110 0.39 -1.44 6.17
C SER A 110 0.26 -0.09 6.88
N GLY A 111 -0.81 0.13 7.67
CA GLY A 111 -1.12 1.42 8.30
C GLY A 111 -0.61 1.54 9.73
N PHE A 112 -0.50 0.41 10.48
CA PHE A 112 -0.19 0.47 11.91
C PHE A 112 1.26 0.90 12.18
N VAL A 113 2.23 0.14 11.73
CA VAL A 113 3.65 0.40 12.03
C VAL A 113 4.50 0.57 10.77
N PHE A 114 4.09 0.01 9.64
CA PHE A 114 4.90 -0.05 8.43
C PHE A 114 5.31 1.34 7.94
N TRP A 115 4.35 2.26 7.79
CA TRP A 115 4.61 3.59 7.25
C TRP A 115 5.59 4.39 8.13
N THR A 116 5.35 4.41 9.43
CA THR A 116 6.23 5.09 10.39
C THR A 116 7.60 4.43 10.47
N ALA A 117 7.68 3.10 10.40
CA ALA A 117 8.95 2.37 10.38
C ALA A 117 9.77 2.65 9.11
N ILE A 118 9.14 2.78 7.94
CA ILE A 118 9.83 3.18 6.70
C ILE A 118 10.40 4.61 6.82
N LEU A 119 9.60 5.56 7.29
CA LEU A 119 10.06 6.93 7.46
C LEU A 119 11.24 7.00 8.45
N LYS A 120 11.15 6.25 9.55
CA LYS A 120 12.24 6.14 10.53
C LYS A 120 13.50 5.49 9.91
N ALA A 121 13.34 4.43 9.12
CA ALA A 121 14.45 3.78 8.43
C ALA A 121 15.17 4.73 7.46
N ILE A 122 14.43 5.56 6.71
CA ILE A 122 15.00 6.56 5.79
C ILE A 122 15.75 7.64 6.58
N ARG A 123 15.19 8.14 7.67
CA ARG A 123 15.83 9.15 8.53
C ARG A 123 17.16 8.68 9.11
N ILE A 124 17.32 7.39 9.37
CA ILE A 124 18.54 6.82 9.94
C ILE A 124 19.66 6.71 8.89
N ILE A 125 19.33 6.63 7.60
CA ILE A 125 20.28 6.39 6.51
C ILE A 125 21.07 7.65 6.13
N GLY A 126 20.46 8.82 6.16
CA GLY A 126 21.07 10.08 5.73
C GLY A 126 21.24 11.12 6.84
N THR A 127 22.04 12.13 6.56
CA THR A 127 22.18 13.32 7.42
C THR A 127 20.94 14.23 7.29
N GLU A 128 20.77 15.20 8.19
CA GLU A 128 19.64 16.15 8.11
C GLU A 128 19.60 16.93 6.79
N GLU A 129 20.75 17.30 6.27
CA GLU A 129 20.89 18.03 5.00
C GLU A 129 20.51 17.18 3.78
N GLU A 130 20.67 15.85 3.87
CA GLU A 130 20.39 14.89 2.78
C GLU A 130 18.96 14.33 2.81
N GLN A 131 18.17 14.63 3.84
CA GLN A 131 16.84 14.01 4.03
C GLN A 131 15.92 14.21 2.82
N GLY A 132 15.86 15.41 2.24
CA GLY A 132 15.06 15.68 1.04
C GLY A 132 15.42 14.74 -0.12
N THR A 133 16.72 14.59 -0.39
CA THR A 133 17.24 13.69 -1.42
C THR A 133 16.92 12.21 -1.12
N MET A 134 17.08 11.78 0.14
CA MET A 134 16.79 10.40 0.56
C MET A 134 15.30 10.05 0.36
N TYR A 135 14.39 10.95 0.74
CA TYR A 135 12.97 10.78 0.48
C TYR A 135 12.67 10.80 -1.02
N GLY A 136 13.28 11.70 -1.79
CA GLY A 136 13.13 11.74 -3.26
C GLY A 136 13.52 10.41 -3.91
N ILE A 137 14.68 9.85 -3.56
CA ILE A 137 15.16 8.55 -4.04
C ILE A 137 14.23 7.42 -3.60
N TYR A 138 13.78 7.42 -2.35
CA TYR A 138 12.84 6.43 -1.84
C TYR A 138 11.53 6.45 -2.63
N TYR A 139 10.91 7.61 -2.83
CA TYR A 139 9.65 7.71 -3.57
C TYR A 139 9.80 7.37 -5.04
N ALA A 140 10.90 7.73 -5.68
CA ALA A 140 11.21 7.31 -7.04
C ALA A 140 11.35 5.78 -7.14
N ALA A 141 12.09 5.17 -6.20
CA ALA A 141 12.23 3.72 -6.12
C ALA A 141 10.89 3.03 -5.83
N ASN A 142 10.07 3.58 -4.93
CA ASN A 142 8.73 3.08 -4.61
C ASN A 142 7.82 3.12 -5.85
N GLY A 143 7.75 4.24 -6.56
CA GLY A 143 6.95 4.37 -7.78
C GLY A 143 7.41 3.43 -8.89
N THR A 144 8.73 3.32 -9.10
CA THR A 144 9.31 2.41 -10.11
C THR A 144 8.99 0.95 -9.79
N THR A 145 9.24 0.52 -8.56
CA THR A 145 8.99 -0.86 -8.15
C THR A 145 7.49 -1.19 -8.17
N ALA A 146 6.63 -0.26 -7.74
CA ALA A 146 5.18 -0.44 -7.83
C ALA A 146 4.70 -0.57 -9.28
N ALA A 147 5.25 0.21 -10.23
CA ALA A 147 4.95 0.09 -11.65
C ALA A 147 5.36 -1.27 -12.21
N ILE A 148 6.57 -1.74 -11.88
CA ILE A 148 7.07 -3.05 -12.31
C ILE A 148 6.20 -4.17 -11.74
N ILE A 149 5.89 -4.13 -10.45
CA ILE A 149 5.05 -5.13 -9.79
C ILE A 149 3.65 -5.14 -10.42
N ALA A 150 3.04 -3.97 -10.64
CA ALA A 150 1.73 -3.88 -11.27
C ALA A 150 1.72 -4.43 -12.70
N ALA A 151 2.79 -4.18 -13.48
CA ALA A 151 2.96 -4.75 -14.81
C ALA A 151 3.10 -6.28 -14.78
N VAL A 152 3.89 -6.82 -13.84
CA VAL A 152 4.05 -8.26 -13.65
C VAL A 152 2.74 -8.90 -13.17
N ASN A 153 1.98 -8.25 -12.28
CA ASN A 153 0.67 -8.74 -11.85
C ASN A 153 -0.32 -8.80 -13.03
N LEU A 154 -0.30 -7.79 -13.92
CA LEU A 154 -1.12 -7.79 -15.12
C LEU A 154 -0.68 -8.85 -16.12
N TRP A 155 0.63 -9.08 -16.28
CA TRP A 155 1.15 -10.19 -17.05
C TRP A 155 0.73 -11.54 -16.45
N ALA A 156 0.82 -11.74 -15.15
CA ALA A 156 0.39 -12.95 -14.45
C ALA A 156 -1.13 -13.20 -14.64
N TYR A 157 -1.94 -12.13 -14.61
CA TYR A 157 -3.36 -12.20 -14.93
C TYR A 157 -3.60 -12.78 -16.34
N ASN A 158 -2.92 -12.23 -17.35
CA ASN A 158 -3.07 -12.66 -18.71
C ASN A 158 -2.55 -14.09 -18.94
N ALA A 159 -1.39 -14.42 -18.38
CA ALA A 159 -0.80 -15.76 -18.44
C ALA A 159 -1.67 -16.82 -17.73
N GLY A 160 -2.41 -16.41 -16.69
CA GLY A 160 -3.36 -17.25 -15.96
C GLY A 160 -4.70 -17.47 -16.67
N GLY A 161 -4.93 -16.82 -17.82
CA GLY A 161 -6.17 -16.97 -18.61
C GLY A 161 -6.85 -15.64 -18.97
N GLY A 162 -6.49 -14.56 -18.31
CA GLY A 162 -7.02 -13.22 -18.59
C GLY A 162 -8.54 -13.17 -18.55
N ASP A 163 -9.14 -12.43 -19.48
CA ASP A 163 -10.60 -12.30 -19.58
C ASP A 163 -11.29 -13.61 -20.03
N SER A 164 -10.55 -14.57 -20.61
CA SER A 164 -11.10 -15.88 -21.01
C SER A 164 -11.29 -16.83 -19.83
N ASN A 165 -10.46 -16.71 -18.77
CA ASN A 165 -10.59 -17.43 -17.51
C ASN A 165 -10.24 -16.48 -16.37
N MET A 166 -11.14 -15.54 -16.11
CA MET A 166 -10.94 -14.43 -15.19
C MET A 166 -10.60 -14.88 -13.78
N LYS A 167 -11.21 -15.97 -13.30
CA LYS A 167 -10.95 -16.54 -11.98
C LYS A 167 -9.49 -16.99 -11.85
N SER A 168 -8.99 -17.76 -12.81
CA SER A 168 -7.60 -18.22 -12.83
C SER A 168 -6.63 -17.06 -13.02
N GLY A 169 -6.93 -16.13 -13.95
CA GLY A 169 -6.12 -14.93 -14.15
C GLY A 169 -5.99 -14.10 -12.88
N PHE A 170 -7.11 -13.82 -12.23
CA PHE A 170 -7.13 -13.04 -10.99
C PHE A 170 -6.40 -13.73 -9.85
N PHE A 171 -6.55 -15.05 -9.70
CA PHE A 171 -5.78 -15.84 -8.75
C PHE A 171 -4.26 -15.66 -8.95
N TRP A 172 -3.76 -15.82 -10.17
CA TRP A 172 -2.33 -15.67 -10.45
C TRP A 172 -1.82 -14.24 -10.26
N ALA A 173 -2.64 -13.23 -10.56
CA ALA A 173 -2.32 -11.85 -10.25
C ALA A 173 -2.13 -11.64 -8.73
N VAL A 174 -3.04 -12.17 -7.90
CA VAL A 174 -2.96 -12.06 -6.44
C VAL A 174 -1.78 -12.87 -5.88
N VAL A 175 -1.51 -14.05 -6.42
CA VAL A 175 -0.32 -14.86 -6.05
C VAL A 175 0.97 -14.09 -6.35
N SER A 176 1.04 -13.41 -7.50
CA SER A 176 2.22 -12.59 -7.83
C SER A 176 2.39 -11.40 -6.87
N MET A 177 1.30 -10.77 -6.41
CA MET A 177 1.36 -9.73 -5.37
C MET A 177 1.94 -10.29 -4.06
N ALA A 178 1.48 -11.46 -3.62
CA ALA A 178 2.01 -12.13 -2.43
C ALA A 178 3.48 -12.49 -2.58
N ALA A 179 3.91 -12.94 -3.77
CA ALA A 179 5.30 -13.27 -4.05
C ALA A 179 6.22 -12.04 -3.94
N PHE A 180 5.80 -10.87 -4.43
CA PHE A 180 6.59 -9.64 -4.31
C PHE A 180 6.68 -9.13 -2.87
N THR A 181 5.60 -9.23 -2.08
CA THR A 181 5.63 -8.89 -0.64
C THR A 181 6.53 -9.85 0.14
N LEU A 182 6.52 -11.14 -0.21
CA LEU A 182 7.43 -12.13 0.36
C LEU A 182 8.90 -11.82 -0.01
N LEU A 183 9.17 -11.52 -1.29
CA LEU A 183 10.49 -11.10 -1.76
C LEU A 183 10.99 -9.87 -1.00
N ALA A 184 10.15 -8.85 -0.83
CA ALA A 184 10.47 -7.67 -0.05
C ALA A 184 10.80 -8.03 1.42
N THR A 185 10.04 -8.94 2.03
CA THR A 185 10.31 -9.44 3.39
C THR A 185 11.71 -10.06 3.49
N ILE A 186 12.06 -10.93 2.55
CA ILE A 186 13.36 -11.61 2.51
C ILE A 186 14.50 -10.59 2.32
N LEU A 187 14.33 -9.65 1.39
CA LEU A 187 15.35 -8.63 1.12
C LEU A 187 15.57 -7.69 2.31
N ILE A 188 14.50 -7.30 3.00
CA ILE A 188 14.61 -6.53 4.25
C ILE A 188 15.32 -7.34 5.33
N ALA A 189 15.00 -8.63 5.46
CA ALA A 189 15.65 -9.51 6.44
C ALA A 189 17.16 -9.62 6.22
N ILE A 190 17.61 -9.70 4.96
CA ILE A 190 19.01 -9.90 4.60
C ILE A 190 19.80 -8.59 4.62
N PHE A 191 19.26 -7.53 3.98
CA PHE A 191 20.03 -6.35 3.63
C PHE A 191 19.77 -5.13 4.52
N LEU A 192 18.67 -5.08 5.28
CA LEU A 192 18.46 -3.97 6.19
C LEU A 192 19.18 -4.27 7.51
N GLU A 193 20.15 -3.43 7.85
CA GLU A 193 20.82 -3.50 9.15
C GLU A 193 19.85 -3.04 10.25
N GLY A 194 19.65 -3.88 11.27
CA GLY A 194 18.90 -3.49 12.46
C GLY A 194 19.83 -2.73 13.40
N LYS A 195 19.45 -1.50 13.80
CA LYS A 195 20.12 -0.88 14.96
C LYS A 195 19.95 -1.75 16.19
N SER A 196 20.97 -1.78 17.06
CA SER A 196 20.88 -2.48 18.34
C SER A 196 19.72 -1.89 19.16
N ASP A 197 18.97 -2.75 19.85
CA ASP A 197 17.90 -2.29 20.75
C ASP A 197 18.43 -1.33 21.84
N LYS A 198 19.76 -1.32 22.09
CA LYS A 198 20.44 -0.38 23.01
C LYS A 198 20.54 1.04 22.46
N ASP A 199 20.66 1.21 21.13
CA ASP A 199 20.74 2.54 20.50
C ASP A 199 19.35 3.22 20.44
N LEU A 200 18.29 2.46 20.64
CA LEU A 200 16.91 2.97 20.70
C LEU A 200 16.56 3.52 22.10
N SER A 201 17.26 3.07 23.13
CA SER A 201 16.99 3.50 24.52
C SER A 201 17.53 4.91 24.86
N THR A 202 18.42 5.46 24.02
CA THR A 202 18.93 6.83 24.17
C THR A 202 18.01 7.90 23.62
N ALA A 203 16.94 7.53 22.90
CA ALA A 203 15.88 8.43 22.43
C ALA A 203 14.75 8.60 23.46
N GLU A 204 15.09 8.62 24.76
CA GLU A 204 14.11 8.73 25.85
C GLU A 204 13.51 10.14 26.03
N GLU A 205 13.86 11.12 25.22
CA GLU A 205 13.46 12.52 25.49
C GLU A 205 12.13 12.96 24.89
N ASP A 206 11.53 12.20 23.98
CA ASP A 206 10.19 12.54 23.44
C ASP A 206 9.10 11.59 23.97
N LYS A 207 8.77 11.72 25.26
CA LYS A 207 7.55 11.09 25.78
C LYS A 207 6.34 11.77 25.18
N PHE A 208 5.55 10.99 24.41
CA PHE A 208 4.25 11.45 23.93
C PHE A 208 3.39 11.97 25.09
N HIS A 209 3.10 13.27 25.06
CA HIS A 209 2.18 13.90 26.00
C HIS A 209 0.86 14.21 25.29
N PHE A 210 -0.26 13.81 25.88
CA PHE A 210 -1.60 14.15 25.36
C PHE A 210 -1.80 15.68 25.20
N GLY A 211 -1.10 16.49 25.97
CA GLY A 211 -1.07 17.93 25.85
C GLY A 211 -0.55 18.43 24.49
N ASP A 212 0.38 17.71 23.89
CA ASP A 212 0.97 18.07 22.58
C ASP A 212 -0.06 17.91 21.47
N VAL A 213 -0.92 16.89 21.53
CA VAL A 213 -2.04 16.69 20.60
C VAL A 213 -3.00 17.88 20.62
N VAL A 214 -3.34 18.37 21.80
CA VAL A 214 -4.22 19.54 21.95
C VAL A 214 -3.57 20.79 21.36
N THR A 215 -2.26 20.95 21.56
CA THR A 215 -1.49 22.08 21.03
C THR A 215 -1.45 22.04 19.49
N VAL A 216 -1.20 20.86 18.90
CA VAL A 216 -1.23 20.64 17.45
C VAL A 216 -2.63 20.94 16.88
N LEU A 217 -3.70 20.45 17.53
CA LEU A 217 -5.07 20.67 17.07
C LEU A 217 -5.52 22.15 17.19
N LYS A 218 -4.89 22.95 18.04
CA LYS A 218 -5.14 24.39 18.13
C LYS A 218 -4.41 25.22 17.07
N ASN A 219 -3.43 24.64 16.37
CA ASN A 219 -2.68 25.35 15.35
C ASN A 219 -3.47 25.43 14.02
N PRO A 220 -3.85 26.63 13.55
CA PRO A 220 -4.62 26.78 12.29
C PRO A 220 -3.89 26.27 11.05
N ALA A 221 -2.55 26.29 11.04
CA ALA A 221 -1.77 25.77 9.94
C ALA A 221 -1.99 24.24 9.73
N VAL A 222 -2.18 23.50 10.81
CA VAL A 222 -2.48 22.06 10.77
C VAL A 222 -3.81 21.81 10.05
N TRP A 223 -4.83 22.61 10.34
CA TRP A 223 -6.14 22.50 9.70
C TRP A 223 -6.09 22.89 8.23
N MET A 224 -5.37 23.95 7.88
CA MET A 224 -5.18 24.35 6.48
C MET A 224 -4.50 23.24 5.66
N ILE A 225 -3.41 22.67 6.18
CA ILE A 225 -2.71 21.56 5.53
C ILE A 225 -3.64 20.34 5.43
N SER A 226 -4.39 20.02 6.49
CA SER A 226 -5.34 18.90 6.50
C SER A 226 -6.43 19.05 5.43
N VAL A 227 -6.97 20.26 5.24
CA VAL A 227 -7.96 20.54 4.21
C VAL A 227 -7.36 20.36 2.81
N VAL A 228 -6.14 20.85 2.58
CA VAL A 228 -5.44 20.64 1.29
C VAL A 228 -5.26 19.14 1.01
N PHE A 229 -4.77 18.38 1.99
CA PHE A 229 -4.65 16.93 1.86
C PHE A 229 -6.01 16.26 1.59
N PHE A 230 -7.04 16.64 2.33
CA PHE A 230 -8.40 16.10 2.12
C PHE A 230 -8.88 16.33 0.69
N CYS A 231 -8.74 17.55 0.15
CA CYS A 231 -9.14 17.86 -1.22
C CYS A 231 -8.34 17.05 -2.25
N VAL A 232 -7.01 17.00 -2.11
CA VAL A 232 -6.13 16.27 -3.04
C VAL A 232 -6.44 14.76 -2.99
N TYR A 233 -6.55 14.17 -1.79
CA TYR A 233 -6.89 12.76 -1.64
C TYR A 233 -8.32 12.44 -2.09
N GLY A 234 -9.27 13.37 -1.96
CA GLY A 234 -10.62 13.23 -2.49
C GLY A 234 -10.60 13.03 -4.01
N VAL A 235 -9.89 13.90 -4.74
CA VAL A 235 -9.71 13.76 -6.19
C VAL A 235 -8.96 12.48 -6.54
N TYR A 236 -7.88 12.16 -5.82
CA TYR A 236 -7.12 10.92 -6.00
C TYR A 236 -8.00 9.67 -5.82
N SER A 237 -8.87 9.64 -4.82
CA SER A 237 -9.77 8.51 -4.55
C SER A 237 -10.78 8.28 -5.68
N CYS A 238 -11.28 9.36 -6.32
CA CYS A 238 -12.16 9.27 -7.49
C CYS A 238 -11.49 8.53 -8.66
N SER A 239 -10.17 8.53 -8.71
CA SER A 239 -9.41 7.83 -9.74
C SER A 239 -9.58 6.30 -9.73
N SER A 240 -10.10 5.72 -8.64
CA SER A 240 -10.46 4.29 -8.59
C SER A 240 -11.56 3.89 -9.57
N TYR A 241 -12.37 4.85 -10.00
CA TYR A 241 -13.44 4.64 -10.98
C TYR A 241 -12.99 4.84 -12.44
N PHE A 242 -11.72 5.16 -12.66
CA PHE A 242 -11.18 5.33 -14.00
C PHE A 242 -11.14 4.01 -14.78
N THR A 243 -10.76 2.91 -14.12
CA THR A 243 -10.74 1.58 -14.74
C THR A 243 -12.12 1.13 -15.20
N PRO A 244 -13.17 1.11 -14.36
CA PRO A 244 -14.53 0.76 -14.81
C PRO A 244 -15.07 1.73 -15.88
N TYR A 245 -14.70 3.01 -15.86
CA TYR A 245 -15.05 3.90 -16.97
C TYR A 245 -14.45 3.44 -18.30
N LEU A 246 -13.19 2.99 -18.29
CA LEU A 246 -12.53 2.49 -19.49
C LEU A 246 -13.12 1.16 -19.97
N THR A 247 -13.51 0.26 -19.07
CA THR A 247 -14.10 -1.03 -19.45
C THR A 247 -15.57 -0.92 -19.82
N ASP A 248 -16.38 -0.17 -19.06
CA ASP A 248 -17.83 -0.14 -19.23
C ASP A 248 -18.27 0.87 -20.30
N ILE A 249 -17.64 2.03 -20.38
CA ILE A 249 -18.03 3.11 -21.29
C ILE A 249 -17.19 3.07 -22.57
N VAL A 250 -15.86 3.02 -22.43
CA VAL A 250 -14.94 3.02 -23.59
C VAL A 250 -14.80 1.63 -24.21
N LYS A 251 -15.23 0.56 -23.49
CA LYS A 251 -15.20 -0.85 -23.95
C LYS A 251 -13.79 -1.37 -24.22
N LEU A 252 -12.81 -0.92 -23.45
CA LEU A 252 -11.47 -1.51 -23.47
C LEU A 252 -11.47 -2.88 -22.77
N SER A 253 -10.54 -3.75 -23.17
CA SER A 253 -10.27 -4.99 -22.42
C SER A 253 -9.70 -4.66 -21.03
N THR A 254 -9.87 -5.58 -20.07
CA THR A 254 -9.30 -5.46 -18.70
C THR A 254 -7.80 -5.18 -18.75
N THR A 255 -7.08 -5.83 -19.67
CA THR A 255 -5.64 -5.61 -19.88
C THR A 255 -5.33 -4.20 -20.34
N ALA A 256 -6.04 -3.67 -21.34
CA ALA A 256 -5.81 -2.31 -21.85
C ALA A 256 -6.15 -1.25 -20.79
N ALA A 257 -7.26 -1.41 -20.09
CA ALA A 257 -7.65 -0.55 -18.97
C ALA A 257 -6.63 -0.61 -17.83
N GLY A 258 -6.11 -1.80 -17.51
CA GLY A 258 -5.04 -1.99 -16.54
C GLY A 258 -3.74 -1.30 -16.91
N VAL A 259 -3.31 -1.36 -18.18
CA VAL A 259 -2.14 -0.61 -18.67
C VAL A 259 -2.35 0.90 -18.48
N CYS A 260 -3.51 1.43 -18.86
CA CYS A 260 -3.83 2.85 -18.66
C CYS A 260 -3.80 3.24 -17.18
N ALA A 261 -4.30 2.37 -16.29
CA ALA A 261 -4.26 2.59 -14.85
C ALA A 261 -2.82 2.63 -14.31
N ILE A 262 -1.96 1.71 -14.74
CA ILE A 262 -0.53 1.64 -14.36
C ILE A 262 0.20 2.90 -14.83
N LEU A 263 0.02 3.30 -16.08
CA LEU A 263 0.64 4.51 -16.64
C LEU A 263 0.24 5.74 -15.83
N ARG A 264 -1.05 5.91 -15.57
CA ARG A 264 -1.57 7.04 -14.82
C ARG A 264 -1.06 7.08 -13.37
N GLN A 265 -1.04 5.94 -12.69
CA GLN A 265 -0.77 5.89 -11.26
C GLN A 265 0.72 5.97 -10.93
N TYR A 266 1.57 5.35 -11.73
CA TYR A 266 2.97 5.15 -11.37
C TYR A 266 3.95 5.96 -12.21
N ILE A 267 3.68 6.23 -13.49
CA ILE A 267 4.61 6.99 -14.34
C ILE A 267 4.65 8.46 -13.94
N VAL A 268 3.50 9.04 -13.59
CA VAL A 268 3.47 10.43 -13.08
C VAL A 268 4.31 10.54 -11.80
N MET A 269 4.24 9.54 -10.92
CA MET A 269 5.01 9.52 -9.67
C MET A 269 6.52 9.45 -9.92
N LEU A 270 6.97 8.74 -10.97
CA LEU A 270 8.37 8.62 -11.37
C LEU A 270 9.01 9.98 -11.70
N VAL A 271 8.24 10.90 -12.28
CA VAL A 271 8.70 12.23 -12.69
C VAL A 271 8.44 13.25 -11.59
N ALA A 272 7.25 13.24 -11.00
CA ALA A 272 6.82 14.25 -10.03
C ALA A 272 7.53 14.13 -8.68
N ALA A 273 7.85 12.91 -8.22
CA ALA A 273 8.48 12.73 -6.92
C ALA A 273 9.93 13.27 -6.86
N PRO A 274 10.82 12.99 -7.82
CA PRO A 274 12.14 13.60 -7.85
C PRO A 274 12.09 15.13 -7.98
N LEU A 275 11.20 15.66 -8.83
CA LEU A 275 11.03 17.12 -8.99
C LEU A 275 10.58 17.78 -7.69
N GLY A 276 9.63 17.17 -6.96
CA GLY A 276 9.19 17.69 -5.66
C GLY A 276 10.23 17.58 -4.55
N GLY A 277 11.20 16.66 -4.68
CA GLY A 277 12.32 16.54 -3.73
C GLY A 277 13.47 17.51 -3.96
N ILE A 278 13.51 18.16 -5.15
CA ILE A 278 14.53 19.17 -5.52
C ILE A 278 14.03 20.58 -5.22
N LEU A 279 12.71 20.81 -5.29
CA LEU A 279 12.05 22.10 -4.98
C LEU A 279 11.91 22.30 -3.47
#